data_ff9b86bd3de02b2b0ebfe149faa76b7b
#
_entry.id   ff9b86bd3de02b2b0ebfe149faa76b7b
#
_cell.length_a   1.000
_cell.length_b   1.000
_cell.length_c   1.000
_cell.angle_alpha   90.00
_cell.angle_beta   90.00
_cell.angle_gamma   90.00
#
_symmetry.space_group_name_H-M   'P 1'
#
loop_
_entity.id
_entity.type
_entity.pdbx_description
1 polymer ?
#
loop_
_entity_poly.entity_id
_entity_poly.type
_entity_poly.pdbx_seq_one_letter_code
_entity_poly.pdbx_strand_id
1 'polypeptide(L)'
;VKGVLSKLGIIKTIKNVSQLKEIPIDDEAYQQIDMWKLLYQGYCAEWHHIVYNTVNGEKRRRMMTLHMPKVICNEMASLIFNEKCEISISDETLAGEIYKIFNQNRFDKHFQIYLEYMFALGGMVVKPYFEDNLVKLSFVTADCFIPISWDNQGVREALFVDETQKGSKKYTLLEWHQWQGDVYVIKNELFESESKTSELGHKVPLSILYPELDEEVMIHNFKRPNFVYFKPNIANNLDMQSPLGISLFADSLDTLHTLDIAFDSYQREFRLGKRRIIVPATAVRTIVDDEGYLQRYFDANDEVYQALGSGDMDSDKIQDCSVELRVEEHIAAINSLLNLLAMQTGFSAGSFAFDGKSMKTATEVVSENSKTFKSKQSHENIIEEGLTELIECIVQTAELYGVFSRPSTEWDVTILFDDSIAEDRNKEIDKQTKMVTAGLQSRKRAIMKLHGLTEEEALDLLEEIMKDKLEMDAFFMESSQPEPEEEAW
;
A
#
# COMPACT_ATOMS: atom_id res chain seq x y z
N VAL A 1 -10.09 17.53 -18.75
CA VAL A 1 -10.46 16.51 -19.74
C VAL A 1 -9.22 16.02 -20.51
N LYS A 2 -8.26 16.89 -20.91
CA LYS A 2 -7.07 16.46 -21.66
C LYS A 2 -6.05 15.61 -20.86
N GLY A 3 -6.06 15.66 -19.53
CA GLY A 3 -5.13 14.89 -18.68
C GLY A 3 -5.61 13.47 -18.35
N VAL A 4 -6.90 13.18 -18.47
CA VAL A 4 -7.47 11.86 -18.18
C VAL A 4 -7.29 10.91 -19.36
N LEU A 5 -7.34 11.44 -20.59
CA LEU A 5 -7.19 10.65 -21.82
C LEU A 5 -5.76 10.10 -22.05
N SER A 6 -4.73 10.72 -21.45
CA SER A 6 -3.35 10.19 -21.56
C SER A 6 -3.08 8.98 -20.64
N LYS A 7 -3.88 8.80 -19.59
CA LYS A 7 -3.75 7.69 -18.62
C LYS A 7 -4.51 6.42 -19.02
N LEU A 8 -5.41 6.49 -20.00
CA LEU A 8 -6.09 5.35 -20.61
C LEU A 8 -5.22 4.61 -21.67
N GLY A 9 -3.96 5.00 -21.80
CA GLY A 9 -3.04 4.47 -22.82
C GLY A 9 -2.82 2.97 -22.70
N ILE A 10 -2.54 2.48 -21.50
CA ILE A 10 -2.18 1.06 -21.28
C ILE A 10 -3.37 0.14 -21.56
N ILE A 11 -4.56 0.45 -21.07
CA ILE A 11 -5.77 -0.37 -21.38
C ILE A 11 -6.02 -0.47 -22.87
N LYS A 12 -5.91 0.64 -23.59
CA LYS A 12 -6.09 0.61 -25.04
C LYS A 12 -4.97 -0.14 -25.75
N THR A 13 -3.75 -0.05 -25.26
CA THR A 13 -2.63 -0.85 -25.72
C THR A 13 -2.87 -2.33 -25.48
N ILE A 14 -3.36 -2.71 -24.30
CA ILE A 14 -3.75 -4.06 -23.93
C ILE A 14 -4.84 -4.59 -24.90
N LYS A 15 -5.89 -3.81 -25.16
CA LYS A 15 -6.93 -4.16 -26.14
C LYS A 15 -6.38 -4.40 -27.54
N ASN A 16 -5.47 -3.55 -27.99
CA ASN A 16 -4.84 -3.69 -29.30
C ASN A 16 -3.98 -4.95 -29.39
N VAL A 17 -3.26 -5.29 -28.31
CA VAL A 17 -2.46 -6.53 -28.22
C VAL A 17 -3.37 -7.75 -28.24
N SER A 18 -4.49 -7.73 -27.50
CA SER A 18 -5.49 -8.80 -27.52
C SER A 18 -6.02 -9.10 -28.93
N GLN A 19 -6.37 -8.04 -29.66
CA GLN A 19 -6.88 -8.15 -31.03
C GLN A 19 -5.81 -8.67 -32.02
N LEU A 20 -4.55 -8.31 -31.82
CA LEU A 20 -3.47 -8.73 -32.71
C LEU A 20 -3.06 -10.20 -32.54
N LYS A 21 -3.20 -10.77 -31.35
CA LYS A 21 -2.67 -12.10 -31.01
C LYS A 21 -3.70 -13.08 -30.46
N GLU A 22 -5.00 -12.75 -30.52
CA GLU A 22 -6.10 -13.57 -30.01
C GLU A 22 -5.92 -14.02 -28.54
N ILE A 23 -5.32 -13.15 -27.72
CA ILE A 23 -5.11 -13.41 -26.30
C ILE A 23 -6.41 -13.09 -25.58
N PRO A 24 -6.95 -14.00 -24.75
CA PRO A 24 -8.10 -13.72 -23.92
C PRO A 24 -7.69 -12.75 -22.81
N ILE A 25 -7.91 -11.45 -23.01
CA ILE A 25 -7.70 -10.41 -22.00
C ILE A 25 -9.04 -10.04 -21.41
N ASP A 26 -9.14 -10.09 -20.10
CA ASP A 26 -10.28 -9.58 -19.36
C ASP A 26 -10.24 -8.05 -19.32
N ASP A 27 -10.87 -7.41 -20.31
CA ASP A 27 -10.99 -5.96 -20.40
C ASP A 27 -11.60 -5.32 -19.14
N GLU A 28 -12.52 -6.03 -18.45
CA GLU A 28 -13.20 -5.53 -17.26
C GLU A 28 -12.25 -5.46 -16.07
N ALA A 29 -11.41 -6.47 -15.88
CA ALA A 29 -10.40 -6.47 -14.82
C ALA A 29 -9.43 -5.28 -14.94
N TYR A 30 -8.95 -4.97 -16.16
CA TYR A 30 -8.04 -3.83 -16.37
C TYR A 30 -8.73 -2.48 -16.22
N GLN A 31 -10.03 -2.37 -16.52
CA GLN A 31 -10.82 -1.16 -16.22
C GLN A 31 -10.94 -0.95 -14.70
N GLN A 32 -11.10 -2.03 -13.93
CA GLN A 32 -11.09 -1.95 -12.47
C GLN A 32 -9.71 -1.52 -11.93
N ILE A 33 -8.64 -2.11 -12.43
CA ILE A 33 -7.27 -1.72 -12.05
C ILE A 33 -7.02 -0.24 -12.32
N ASP A 34 -7.48 0.29 -13.45
CA ASP A 34 -7.37 1.72 -13.77
C ASP A 34 -8.18 2.59 -12.81
N MET A 35 -9.40 2.18 -12.46
CA MET A 35 -10.22 2.89 -11.48
C MET A 35 -9.51 2.92 -10.13
N TRP A 36 -9.00 1.77 -9.65
CA TRP A 36 -8.25 1.72 -8.39
C TRP A 36 -7.02 2.60 -8.43
N LYS A 37 -6.29 2.62 -9.55
CA LYS A 37 -5.12 3.49 -9.76
C LYS A 37 -5.49 4.97 -9.65
N LEU A 38 -6.60 5.40 -10.26
CA LEU A 38 -7.08 6.78 -10.19
C LEU A 38 -7.48 7.16 -8.76
N LEU A 39 -8.16 6.27 -8.05
CA LEU A 39 -8.56 6.47 -6.65
C LEU A 39 -7.34 6.54 -5.73
N TYR A 40 -6.36 5.65 -5.90
CA TYR A 40 -5.09 5.68 -5.19
C TYR A 40 -4.31 6.98 -5.46
N GLN A 41 -4.35 7.51 -6.67
CA GLN A 41 -3.78 8.81 -7.04
C GLN A 41 -4.60 10.01 -6.53
N GLY A 42 -5.79 9.76 -5.95
CA GLY A 42 -6.66 10.75 -5.33
C GLY A 42 -7.47 11.61 -6.29
N TYR A 43 -7.68 11.16 -7.52
CA TYR A 43 -8.60 11.79 -8.43
C TYR A 43 -9.17 10.81 -9.44
N CYS A 44 -10.46 10.54 -9.31
CA CYS A 44 -11.27 9.85 -10.29
C CYS A 44 -12.33 10.83 -10.81
N ALA A 45 -12.37 11.06 -12.12
CA ALA A 45 -13.24 12.08 -12.70
C ALA A 45 -14.73 11.76 -12.48
N GLU A 46 -15.08 10.48 -12.48
CA GLU A 46 -16.46 10.02 -12.25
C GLU A 46 -16.98 10.38 -10.85
N TRP A 47 -16.10 10.41 -9.85
CA TRP A 47 -16.44 10.72 -8.46
C TRP A 47 -16.20 12.18 -8.11
N HIS A 48 -15.07 12.73 -8.54
CA HIS A 48 -14.58 14.00 -8.01
C HIS A 48 -14.93 15.20 -8.88
N HIS A 49 -15.47 14.99 -10.11
CA HIS A 49 -15.86 16.07 -10.99
C HIS A 49 -17.34 16.40 -10.81
N ILE A 50 -17.64 17.43 -10.01
CA ILE A 50 -19.01 17.88 -9.76
C ILE A 50 -19.37 19.00 -10.71
N VAL A 51 -20.49 18.81 -11.42
CA VAL A 51 -21.09 19.83 -12.29
C VAL A 51 -22.42 20.26 -11.67
N TYR A 52 -22.64 21.56 -11.54
CA TYR A 52 -23.89 22.09 -11.01
C TYR A 52 -24.28 23.40 -11.72
N ASN A 53 -25.59 23.65 -11.83
CA ASN A 53 -26.11 24.84 -12.46
C ASN A 53 -26.29 25.97 -11.44
N THR A 54 -25.94 27.19 -11.86
CA THR A 54 -26.17 28.42 -11.12
C THR A 54 -26.92 29.42 -12.01
N VAL A 55 -27.39 30.52 -11.42
CA VAL A 55 -28.02 31.64 -12.16
C VAL A 55 -27.08 32.18 -13.26
N ASN A 56 -25.75 32.08 -13.04
CA ASN A 56 -24.73 32.54 -14.00
C ASN A 56 -24.22 31.39 -14.92
N GLY A 57 -25.00 30.32 -15.10
CA GLY A 57 -24.65 29.17 -15.93
C GLY A 57 -24.04 28.00 -15.17
N GLU A 58 -23.52 27.03 -15.93
CA GLU A 58 -22.88 25.83 -15.41
C GLU A 58 -21.59 26.16 -14.68
N LYS A 59 -21.41 25.61 -13.49
CA LYS A 59 -20.19 25.67 -12.70
C LYS A 59 -19.65 24.26 -12.48
N ARG A 60 -18.33 24.18 -12.42
CA ARG A 60 -17.59 22.93 -12.20
C ARG A 60 -16.69 23.08 -10.98
N ARG A 61 -16.61 22.04 -10.18
CA ARG A 61 -15.68 21.99 -9.06
C ARG A 61 -15.16 20.57 -8.84
N ARG A 62 -14.05 20.46 -8.17
CA ARG A 62 -13.55 19.19 -7.66
C ARG A 62 -14.19 18.91 -6.29
N MET A 63 -14.64 17.66 -6.05
CA MET A 63 -14.94 17.12 -4.73
C MET A 63 -13.65 16.95 -3.94
N MET A 64 -13.67 17.28 -2.65
CA MET A 64 -12.55 17.05 -1.76
C MET A 64 -12.50 15.56 -1.36
N THR A 65 -11.31 15.02 -1.18
CA THR A 65 -11.09 13.61 -0.78
C THR A 65 -10.16 13.51 0.41
N LEU A 66 -10.37 12.52 1.26
CA LEU A 66 -9.47 12.15 2.35
C LEU A 66 -8.27 11.30 1.89
N HIS A 67 -8.23 10.89 0.62
CA HIS A 67 -7.15 10.05 0.08
C HIS A 67 -7.00 8.70 0.81
N MET A 68 -8.08 8.15 1.35
CA MET A 68 -8.05 6.90 2.12
C MET A 68 -7.52 5.69 1.34
N PRO A 69 -7.74 5.53 0.02
CA PRO A 69 -7.12 4.46 -0.75
C PRO A 69 -5.61 4.38 -0.58
N LYS A 70 -4.91 5.53 -0.62
CA LYS A 70 -3.46 5.58 -0.39
C LYS A 70 -3.09 5.27 1.06
N VAL A 71 -3.83 5.82 2.02
CA VAL A 71 -3.58 5.60 3.46
C VAL A 71 -3.67 4.12 3.80
N ILE A 72 -4.75 3.44 3.37
CA ILE A 72 -4.99 2.01 3.62
C ILE A 72 -3.87 1.14 3.05
N CYS A 73 -3.49 1.38 1.79
CA CYS A 73 -2.44 0.58 1.14
C CYS A 73 -1.07 0.81 1.75
N ASN A 74 -0.74 2.06 2.09
CA ASN A 74 0.53 2.40 2.74
C ASN A 74 0.63 1.78 4.13
N GLU A 75 -0.45 1.88 4.94
CA GLU A 75 -0.50 1.25 6.27
C GLU A 75 -0.29 -0.26 6.18
N MET A 76 -1.05 -0.97 5.33
CA MET A 76 -0.90 -2.42 5.21
C MET A 76 0.50 -2.81 4.74
N ALA A 77 1.05 -2.14 3.73
CA ALA A 77 2.41 -2.41 3.24
C ALA A 77 3.47 -2.21 4.33
N SER A 78 3.36 -1.12 5.10
CA SER A 78 4.30 -0.80 6.18
C SER A 78 4.20 -1.76 7.38
N LEU A 79 2.99 -2.28 7.65
CA LEU A 79 2.77 -3.28 8.69
C LEU A 79 3.41 -4.63 8.37
N ILE A 80 3.48 -4.99 7.09
CA ILE A 80 3.97 -6.29 6.62
C ILE A 80 5.47 -6.25 6.39
N PHE A 81 5.96 -5.24 5.66
CA PHE A 81 7.36 -5.16 5.27
C PHE A 81 7.96 -3.80 5.66
N ASN A 82 8.87 -3.83 6.61
CA ASN A 82 9.58 -2.66 7.13
C ASN A 82 11.04 -3.02 7.43
N GLU A 83 11.79 -2.11 8.01
CA GLU A 83 13.22 -2.25 8.33
C GLU A 83 13.56 -3.37 9.35
N LYS A 84 12.55 -3.97 9.97
CA LYS A 84 12.75 -5.08 10.92
C LYS A 84 12.50 -6.45 10.29
N CYS A 85 12.09 -6.49 9.03
CA CYS A 85 11.95 -7.75 8.31
C CYS A 85 13.31 -8.31 7.97
N GLU A 86 13.55 -9.57 8.31
CA GLU A 86 14.78 -10.29 8.04
C GLU A 86 14.52 -11.49 7.15
N ILE A 87 15.29 -11.61 6.09
CA ILE A 87 15.26 -12.76 5.17
C ILE A 87 16.50 -13.59 5.45
N SER A 88 16.32 -14.81 5.96
CA SER A 88 17.40 -15.74 6.30
C SER A 88 17.41 -16.94 5.36
N ILE A 89 18.58 -17.36 4.92
CA ILE A 89 18.79 -18.53 4.06
C ILE A 89 19.73 -19.47 4.78
N SER A 90 19.39 -20.76 4.86
CA SER A 90 20.13 -21.76 5.62
C SER A 90 21.56 -22.03 5.10
N ASP A 91 21.82 -21.82 3.80
CA ASP A 91 23.15 -21.89 3.21
C ASP A 91 23.83 -20.51 3.28
N GLU A 92 24.90 -20.40 4.06
CA GLU A 92 25.62 -19.14 4.29
C GLU A 92 26.23 -18.54 3.01
N THR A 93 26.69 -19.39 2.09
CA THR A 93 27.29 -18.93 0.83
C THR A 93 26.23 -18.32 -0.06
N LEU A 94 25.11 -19.01 -0.23
CA LEU A 94 23.95 -18.52 -0.97
C LEU A 94 23.40 -17.24 -0.33
N ALA A 95 23.24 -17.21 0.99
CA ALA A 95 22.81 -16.04 1.72
C ALA A 95 23.65 -14.81 1.37
N GLY A 96 24.99 -14.97 1.39
CA GLY A 96 25.91 -13.90 1.03
C GLY A 96 25.73 -13.37 -0.40
N GLU A 97 25.50 -14.25 -1.38
CA GLU A 97 25.28 -13.83 -2.77
C GLU A 97 23.89 -13.17 -2.96
N ILE A 98 22.83 -13.71 -2.35
CA ILE A 98 21.49 -13.09 -2.40
C ILE A 98 21.49 -11.71 -1.73
N TYR A 99 22.12 -11.55 -0.56
CA TYR A 99 22.25 -10.24 0.10
C TYR A 99 23.00 -9.21 -0.76
N LYS A 100 24.03 -9.61 -1.49
CA LYS A 100 24.71 -8.71 -2.43
C LYS A 100 23.74 -8.23 -3.52
N ILE A 101 22.97 -9.15 -4.11
CA ILE A 101 21.97 -8.83 -5.15
C ILE A 101 20.92 -7.90 -4.59
N PHE A 102 20.35 -8.18 -3.41
CA PHE A 102 19.34 -7.33 -2.77
C PHE A 102 19.88 -5.93 -2.49
N ASN A 103 21.07 -5.81 -1.91
CA ASN A 103 21.69 -4.51 -1.63
C ASN A 103 21.96 -3.70 -2.91
N GLN A 104 22.49 -4.33 -3.97
CA GLN A 104 22.76 -3.68 -5.25
C GLN A 104 21.47 -3.16 -5.91
N ASN A 105 20.37 -3.89 -5.76
CA ASN A 105 19.07 -3.52 -6.29
C ASN A 105 18.24 -2.64 -5.34
N ARG A 106 18.75 -2.30 -4.15
CA ARG A 106 17.99 -1.59 -3.10
C ARG A 106 16.64 -2.26 -2.85
N PHE A 107 16.67 -3.58 -2.74
CA PHE A 107 15.49 -4.44 -2.72
C PHE A 107 14.47 -3.97 -1.67
N ASP A 108 14.88 -3.81 -0.41
CA ASP A 108 13.97 -3.47 0.70
C ASP A 108 13.15 -2.22 0.39
N LYS A 109 13.83 -1.16 -0.09
CA LYS A 109 13.16 0.09 -0.44
C LYS A 109 12.17 -0.07 -1.58
N HIS A 110 12.56 -0.78 -2.64
CA HIS A 110 11.70 -0.95 -3.81
C HIS A 110 10.57 -1.91 -3.49
N PHE A 111 10.84 -3.00 -2.77
CA PHE A 111 9.84 -3.97 -2.40
C PHE A 111 8.73 -3.35 -1.56
N GLN A 112 9.06 -2.55 -0.54
CA GLN A 112 8.06 -1.84 0.28
C GLN A 112 7.17 -0.92 -0.56
N ILE A 113 7.74 -0.14 -1.49
CA ILE A 113 6.99 0.76 -2.37
C ILE A 113 6.06 -0.04 -3.30
N TYR A 114 6.57 -1.11 -3.90
CA TYR A 114 5.77 -1.92 -4.81
C TYR A 114 4.75 -2.80 -4.10
N LEU A 115 5.00 -3.15 -2.84
CA LEU A 115 4.01 -3.79 -1.98
C LEU A 115 2.80 -2.86 -1.73
N GLU A 116 3.02 -1.56 -1.53
CA GLU A 116 1.95 -0.57 -1.49
C GLU A 116 1.15 -0.54 -2.81
N TYR A 117 1.85 -0.59 -3.97
CA TYR A 117 1.19 -0.66 -5.28
C TYR A 117 0.46 -1.99 -5.49
N MET A 118 0.96 -3.10 -4.97
CA MET A 118 0.28 -4.39 -4.97
C MET A 118 -1.08 -4.31 -4.27
N PHE A 119 -1.13 -3.71 -3.08
CA PHE A 119 -2.38 -3.49 -2.35
C PHE A 119 -3.31 -2.52 -3.07
N ALA A 120 -2.77 -1.53 -3.77
CA ALA A 120 -3.56 -0.55 -4.50
C ALA A 120 -4.17 -1.13 -5.80
N LEU A 121 -3.42 -1.91 -6.55
CA LEU A 121 -3.75 -2.36 -7.90
C LEU A 121 -4.14 -3.85 -7.98
N GLY A 122 -4.08 -4.58 -6.87
CA GLY A 122 -4.39 -5.99 -6.82
C GLY A 122 -3.24 -6.92 -7.21
N GLY A 123 -2.06 -6.39 -7.48
CA GLY A 123 -0.89 -7.22 -7.77
C GLY A 123 0.36 -6.44 -8.14
N MET A 124 1.49 -7.12 -8.04
CA MET A 124 2.78 -6.69 -8.57
C MET A 124 3.58 -7.90 -9.06
N VAL A 125 4.55 -7.68 -9.92
CA VAL A 125 5.50 -8.72 -10.34
C VAL A 125 6.91 -8.27 -10.02
N VAL A 126 7.74 -9.21 -9.60
CA VAL A 126 9.19 -9.04 -9.52
C VAL A 126 9.85 -10.05 -10.44
N LYS A 127 10.73 -9.61 -11.31
CA LYS A 127 11.46 -10.47 -12.24
C LYS A 127 12.95 -10.16 -12.20
N PRO A 128 13.83 -11.18 -12.06
CA PRO A 128 15.27 -10.99 -12.23
C PRO A 128 15.62 -10.92 -13.71
N TYR A 129 16.63 -10.13 -14.03
CA TYR A 129 17.25 -10.06 -15.35
C TYR A 129 18.75 -9.83 -15.22
N PHE A 130 19.52 -10.12 -16.26
CA PHE A 130 20.97 -9.99 -16.26
C PHE A 130 21.39 -8.81 -17.12
N GLU A 131 22.14 -7.88 -16.55
CA GLU A 131 22.67 -6.71 -17.24
C GLU A 131 23.94 -6.23 -16.51
N ASP A 132 24.95 -5.75 -17.25
CA ASP A 132 26.22 -5.27 -16.71
C ASP A 132 26.97 -6.29 -15.83
N ASN A 133 26.90 -7.57 -16.14
CA ASN A 133 27.41 -8.68 -15.32
C ASN A 133 26.80 -8.79 -13.93
N LEU A 134 25.60 -8.26 -13.71
CA LEU A 134 24.88 -8.30 -12.45
C LEU A 134 23.48 -8.83 -12.65
N VAL A 135 22.96 -9.53 -11.65
CA VAL A 135 21.54 -9.85 -11.57
C VAL A 135 20.81 -8.63 -11.03
N LYS A 136 19.94 -8.06 -11.84
CA LYS A 136 19.08 -6.93 -11.51
C LYS A 136 17.65 -7.39 -11.31
N LEU A 137 16.85 -6.62 -10.54
CA LEU A 137 15.45 -6.90 -10.25
C LEU A 137 14.56 -5.81 -10.87
N SER A 138 13.61 -6.23 -11.68
CA SER A 138 12.58 -5.37 -12.25
C SER A 138 11.27 -5.56 -11.50
N PHE A 139 10.67 -4.45 -11.08
CA PHE A 139 9.39 -4.41 -10.40
C PHE A 139 8.32 -3.89 -11.35
N VAL A 140 7.23 -4.62 -11.52
CA VAL A 140 6.17 -4.32 -12.48
C VAL A 140 4.82 -4.24 -11.75
N THR A 141 4.03 -3.22 -12.03
CA THR A 141 2.69 -3.04 -11.47
C THR A 141 1.64 -3.86 -12.25
N ALA A 142 0.52 -4.17 -11.60
CA ALA A 142 -0.51 -5.04 -12.18
C ALA A 142 -1.07 -4.54 -13.52
N ASP A 143 -1.10 -3.24 -13.75
CA ASP A 143 -1.57 -2.63 -15.01
C ASP A 143 -0.62 -2.84 -16.19
N CYS A 144 0.62 -3.28 -15.93
CA CYS A 144 1.64 -3.59 -16.94
C CYS A 144 1.89 -5.11 -17.10
N PHE A 145 1.12 -5.94 -16.43
CA PHE A 145 1.25 -7.39 -16.37
C PHE A 145 0.00 -8.08 -16.89
N ILE A 146 0.14 -8.99 -17.86
CA ILE A 146 -0.96 -9.73 -18.48
C ILE A 146 -0.67 -11.22 -18.37
N PRO A 147 -1.41 -11.96 -17.51
CA PRO A 147 -1.29 -13.41 -17.45
C PRO A 147 -1.83 -14.03 -18.76
N ILE A 148 -1.09 -14.97 -19.32
CA ILE A 148 -1.45 -15.70 -20.55
C ILE A 148 -1.91 -17.11 -20.22
N SER A 149 -1.17 -17.79 -19.33
CA SER A 149 -1.44 -19.15 -18.88
C SER A 149 -1.23 -19.27 -17.39
N TRP A 150 -2.13 -19.96 -16.70
CA TRP A 150 -2.08 -20.15 -15.25
C TRP A 150 -2.74 -21.45 -14.84
N ASP A 151 -2.39 -21.93 -13.66
CA ASP A 151 -3.00 -23.07 -12.98
C ASP A 151 -3.21 -22.77 -11.49
N ASN A 152 -3.55 -23.78 -10.70
CA ASN A 152 -3.75 -23.63 -9.25
C ASN A 152 -2.46 -23.27 -8.49
N GLN A 153 -1.30 -23.39 -9.10
CA GLN A 153 0.00 -23.04 -8.49
C GLN A 153 0.42 -21.61 -8.83
N GLY A 154 -0.21 -20.97 -9.83
CA GLY A 154 0.10 -19.58 -10.19
C GLY A 154 0.14 -19.33 -11.69
N VAL A 155 0.66 -18.16 -12.06
CA VAL A 155 0.82 -17.77 -13.47
C VAL A 155 2.06 -18.41 -14.06
N ARG A 156 1.88 -19.13 -15.17
CA ARG A 156 2.95 -19.84 -15.88
C ARG A 156 3.55 -19.04 -17.02
N GLU A 157 2.72 -18.28 -17.72
CA GLU A 157 3.11 -17.47 -18.86
C GLU A 157 2.48 -16.09 -18.74
N ALA A 158 3.23 -15.07 -19.13
CA ALA A 158 2.80 -13.69 -19.01
C ALA A 158 3.36 -12.80 -20.13
N LEU A 159 2.69 -11.70 -20.34
CA LEU A 159 3.15 -10.58 -21.15
C LEU A 159 3.36 -9.36 -20.26
N PHE A 160 4.52 -8.74 -20.38
CA PHE A 160 4.84 -7.45 -19.75
C PHE A 160 4.78 -6.34 -20.79
N VAL A 161 4.17 -5.23 -20.40
CA VAL A 161 3.99 -4.05 -21.26
C VAL A 161 4.73 -2.88 -20.63
N ASP A 162 5.72 -2.34 -21.33
CA ASP A 162 6.42 -1.13 -20.89
C ASP A 162 6.27 -0.01 -21.93
N GLU A 163 5.84 1.17 -21.48
CA GLU A 163 5.61 2.32 -22.33
C GLU A 163 6.61 3.45 -22.05
N THR A 164 7.45 3.76 -23.02
CA THR A 164 8.41 4.86 -22.96
C THR A 164 8.06 5.96 -23.96
N GLN A 165 8.00 7.20 -23.50
CA GLN A 165 7.79 8.35 -24.37
C GLN A 165 9.12 9.03 -24.69
N LYS A 166 9.42 9.21 -26.00
CA LYS A 166 10.60 9.95 -26.47
C LYS A 166 10.18 11.00 -27.51
N GLY A 167 10.12 12.25 -27.07
CA GLY A 167 9.64 13.36 -27.92
C GLY A 167 8.14 13.24 -28.22
N SER A 168 7.78 13.23 -29.52
CA SER A 168 6.39 13.07 -29.98
C SER A 168 5.98 11.61 -30.18
N LYS A 169 6.89 10.67 -29.98
CA LYS A 169 6.68 9.25 -30.20
C LYS A 169 6.50 8.52 -28.87
N LYS A 170 5.66 7.51 -28.89
CA LYS A 170 5.47 6.54 -27.82
C LYS A 170 5.99 5.20 -28.30
N TYR A 171 6.82 4.57 -27.49
CA TYR A 171 7.36 3.25 -27.73
C TYR A 171 6.76 2.30 -26.71
N THR A 172 6.26 1.16 -27.17
CA THR A 172 5.69 0.11 -26.34
C THR A 172 6.51 -1.16 -26.53
N LEU A 173 7.20 -1.58 -25.48
CA LEU A 173 7.89 -2.87 -25.43
C LEU A 173 6.92 -3.93 -24.92
N LEU A 174 6.80 -5.01 -25.67
CA LEU A 174 6.07 -6.22 -25.31
C LEU A 174 7.09 -7.32 -25.05
N GLU A 175 7.18 -7.75 -23.79
CA GLU A 175 8.06 -8.82 -23.35
C GLU A 175 7.24 -10.04 -22.99
N TRP A 176 7.32 -11.08 -23.79
CA TRP A 176 6.59 -12.34 -23.66
C TRP A 176 7.42 -13.34 -22.91
N HIS A 177 6.84 -13.96 -21.89
CA HIS A 177 7.40 -15.07 -21.13
C HIS A 177 6.53 -16.28 -21.36
N GLN A 178 7.01 -17.27 -22.11
CA GLN A 178 6.22 -18.42 -22.58
C GLN A 178 7.01 -19.72 -22.52
N TRP A 179 6.29 -20.83 -22.47
CA TRP A 179 6.88 -22.16 -22.56
C TRP A 179 6.65 -22.78 -23.92
N GLN A 180 7.70 -23.31 -24.53
CA GLN A 180 7.64 -24.14 -25.73
C GLN A 180 8.11 -25.55 -25.36
N GLY A 181 7.19 -26.38 -24.90
CA GLY A 181 7.51 -27.65 -24.25
C GLY A 181 8.29 -27.42 -22.96
N ASP A 182 9.54 -27.90 -22.91
CA ASP A 182 10.42 -27.76 -21.75
C ASP A 182 11.39 -26.56 -21.87
N VAL A 183 11.24 -25.74 -22.92
CA VAL A 183 12.10 -24.58 -23.17
C VAL A 183 11.35 -23.32 -22.75
N TYR A 184 11.96 -22.51 -21.90
CA TYR A 184 11.44 -21.22 -21.54
C TYR A 184 11.91 -20.17 -22.54
N VAL A 185 10.97 -19.42 -23.12
CA VAL A 185 11.24 -18.44 -24.18
C VAL A 185 10.83 -17.06 -23.72
N ILE A 186 11.77 -16.13 -23.80
CA ILE A 186 11.52 -14.69 -23.63
C ILE A 186 11.60 -14.06 -25.00
N LYS A 187 10.51 -13.41 -25.43
CA LYS A 187 10.45 -12.74 -26.73
C LYS A 187 10.12 -11.27 -26.56
N ASN A 188 10.88 -10.41 -27.21
CA ASN A 188 10.79 -8.95 -27.12
C ASN A 188 10.31 -8.35 -28.44
N GLU A 189 9.30 -7.50 -28.40
CA GLU A 189 8.75 -6.81 -29.56
C GLU A 189 8.58 -5.32 -29.22
N LEU A 190 9.17 -4.43 -30.02
CA LEU A 190 9.04 -2.99 -29.84
C LEU A 190 8.09 -2.41 -30.89
N PHE A 191 7.16 -1.58 -30.43
CA PHE A 191 6.20 -0.89 -31.26
C PHE A 191 6.35 0.62 -31.12
N GLU A 192 6.18 1.36 -32.22
CA GLU A 192 6.24 2.83 -32.25
C GLU A 192 4.86 3.38 -32.68
N SER A 193 4.36 4.35 -31.93
CA SER A 193 3.15 5.10 -32.26
C SER A 193 3.34 6.59 -31.97
N GLU A 194 2.42 7.42 -32.44
CA GLU A 194 2.41 8.83 -32.05
C GLU A 194 1.95 8.97 -30.58
N SER A 195 2.60 9.83 -29.83
CA SER A 195 2.32 10.05 -28.39
C SER A 195 0.86 10.42 -28.07
N LYS A 196 0.10 10.91 -29.07
CA LYS A 196 -1.31 11.30 -28.91
C LYS A 196 -2.31 10.19 -29.26
N THR A 197 -1.86 9.11 -29.87
CA THR A 197 -2.71 7.99 -30.24
C THR A 197 -2.72 6.93 -29.14
N SER A 198 -3.80 6.21 -29.04
CA SER A 198 -3.92 5.05 -28.14
C SER A 198 -3.67 3.73 -28.87
N GLU A 199 -3.22 3.79 -30.10
CA GLU A 199 -2.90 2.61 -30.92
C GLU A 199 -1.48 2.10 -30.57
N LEU A 200 -1.28 0.79 -30.69
CA LEU A 200 0.02 0.16 -30.50
C LEU A 200 1.04 0.65 -31.56
N GLY A 201 0.54 1.01 -32.75
CA GLY A 201 1.36 1.47 -33.84
C GLY A 201 1.99 0.31 -34.64
N HIS A 202 3.20 0.53 -35.17
CA HIS A 202 3.90 -0.45 -36.01
C HIS A 202 5.14 -0.99 -35.30
N LYS A 203 5.48 -2.24 -35.59
CA LYS A 203 6.67 -2.90 -35.05
C LYS A 203 7.94 -2.24 -35.60
N VAL A 204 8.87 -1.97 -34.71
CA VAL A 204 10.17 -1.36 -35.01
C VAL A 204 11.31 -2.19 -34.42
N PRO A 205 12.55 -2.09 -34.92
CA PRO A 205 13.68 -2.81 -34.34
C PRO A 205 13.95 -2.40 -32.90
N LEU A 206 14.28 -3.38 -32.04
CA LEU A 206 14.64 -3.14 -30.63
C LEU A 206 15.80 -2.16 -30.49
N SER A 207 16.75 -2.20 -31.42
CA SER A 207 17.96 -1.35 -31.40
C SER A 207 17.72 0.16 -31.33
N ILE A 208 16.47 0.62 -31.57
CA ILE A 208 16.10 2.05 -31.47
C ILE A 208 16.16 2.53 -30.00
N LEU A 209 15.77 1.69 -29.05
CA LEU A 209 15.79 2.00 -27.62
C LEU A 209 16.63 1.02 -26.80
N TYR A 210 16.67 -0.23 -27.20
CA TYR A 210 17.28 -1.35 -26.47
C TYR A 210 18.27 -2.10 -27.38
N PRO A 211 19.47 -1.53 -27.67
CA PRO A 211 20.41 -2.14 -28.60
C PRO A 211 21.03 -3.45 -28.13
N GLU A 212 21.00 -3.71 -26.82
CA GLU A 212 21.55 -4.90 -26.20
C GLU A 212 20.50 -5.97 -25.87
N LEU A 213 19.21 -5.69 -26.17
CA LEU A 213 18.11 -6.62 -25.90
C LEU A 213 17.88 -7.53 -27.11
N ASP A 214 17.97 -8.83 -26.92
CA ASP A 214 17.69 -9.83 -27.95
C ASP A 214 16.18 -9.91 -28.24
N GLU A 215 15.85 -10.16 -29.53
CA GLU A 215 14.44 -10.35 -29.93
C GLU A 215 13.84 -11.63 -29.34
N GLU A 216 14.65 -12.69 -29.18
CA GLU A 216 14.21 -13.96 -28.65
C GLU A 216 15.36 -14.66 -27.91
N VAL A 217 15.09 -15.08 -26.67
CA VAL A 217 16.01 -15.82 -25.82
C VAL A 217 15.38 -17.14 -25.45
N MET A 218 16.02 -18.26 -25.80
CA MET A 218 15.59 -19.61 -25.44
C MET A 218 16.41 -20.14 -24.27
N ILE A 219 15.76 -20.49 -23.19
CA ILE A 219 16.41 -20.92 -21.96
C ILE A 219 16.00 -22.37 -21.65
N HIS A 220 17.00 -23.23 -21.59
CA HIS A 220 16.83 -24.64 -21.23
C HIS A 220 17.01 -24.83 -19.72
N ASN A 221 16.40 -25.87 -19.19
CA ASN A 221 16.52 -26.30 -17.79
C ASN A 221 15.90 -25.36 -16.74
N PHE A 222 15.14 -24.35 -17.13
CA PHE A 222 14.33 -23.63 -16.18
C PHE A 222 13.23 -24.54 -15.64
N LYS A 223 12.96 -24.45 -14.33
CA LYS A 223 11.92 -25.25 -13.65
C LYS A 223 10.66 -24.45 -13.44
N ARG A 224 10.77 -23.12 -13.47
CA ARG A 224 9.70 -22.18 -13.20
C ARG A 224 9.84 -20.93 -14.06
N PRO A 225 8.77 -20.15 -14.22
CA PRO A 225 8.84 -18.84 -14.89
C PRO A 225 9.89 -17.92 -14.24
N ASN A 226 10.52 -17.07 -15.04
CA ASN A 226 11.50 -16.10 -14.52
C ASN A 226 10.85 -14.81 -13.99
N PHE A 227 9.76 -14.96 -13.30
CA PHE A 227 9.05 -13.89 -12.61
C PHE A 227 8.21 -14.45 -11.47
N VAL A 228 7.90 -13.62 -10.49
CA VAL A 228 7.00 -13.95 -9.38
C VAL A 228 5.88 -12.93 -9.32
N TYR A 229 4.64 -13.39 -9.34
CA TYR A 229 3.47 -12.55 -9.21
C TYR A 229 2.96 -12.55 -7.76
N PHE A 230 3.02 -11.40 -7.12
CA PHE A 230 2.50 -11.16 -5.79
C PHE A 230 1.12 -10.53 -5.87
N LYS A 231 0.19 -10.99 -5.06
CA LYS A 231 -1.17 -10.44 -4.95
C LYS A 231 -1.64 -10.41 -3.50
N PRO A 232 -2.59 -9.52 -3.14
CA PRO A 232 -3.21 -9.55 -1.82
C PRO A 232 -3.87 -10.90 -1.56
N ASN A 233 -3.79 -11.39 -0.31
CA ASN A 233 -4.50 -12.62 0.09
C ASN A 233 -6.00 -12.33 0.30
N ILE A 234 -6.67 -12.01 -0.79
CA ILE A 234 -8.09 -11.72 -0.84
C ILE A 234 -8.66 -12.47 -2.05
N ALA A 235 -9.78 -13.14 -1.86
CA ALA A 235 -10.46 -13.82 -2.96
C ALA A 235 -10.93 -12.80 -4.00
N ASN A 236 -10.66 -13.09 -5.27
CA ASN A 236 -11.20 -12.29 -6.36
C ASN A 236 -12.69 -12.61 -6.54
N ASN A 237 -13.56 -11.72 -6.08
CA ASN A 237 -15.02 -11.83 -6.17
C ASN A 237 -15.59 -11.18 -7.45
N LEU A 238 -14.74 -10.49 -8.22
CA LEU A 238 -15.14 -9.90 -9.51
C LEU A 238 -15.09 -10.96 -10.61
N ASP A 239 -14.00 -11.75 -10.64
CA ASP A 239 -13.89 -12.94 -11.49
C ASP A 239 -13.16 -14.06 -10.73
N MET A 240 -13.90 -15.08 -10.31
CA MET A 240 -13.37 -16.22 -9.55
C MET A 240 -12.43 -17.12 -10.37
N GLN A 241 -12.36 -16.98 -11.68
CA GLN A 241 -11.49 -17.77 -12.56
C GLN A 241 -10.21 -17.02 -12.95
N SER A 242 -10.19 -15.70 -12.74
CA SER A 242 -9.02 -14.89 -13.04
C SER A 242 -7.87 -15.16 -12.07
N PRO A 243 -6.62 -15.27 -12.54
CA PRO A 243 -5.45 -15.36 -11.67
C PRO A 243 -5.12 -14.02 -11.01
N LEU A 244 -5.67 -12.91 -11.52
CA LEU A 244 -5.42 -11.57 -11.02
C LEU A 244 -6.00 -11.39 -9.61
N GLY A 245 -5.26 -10.69 -8.77
CA GLY A 245 -5.76 -10.22 -7.48
C GLY A 245 -6.62 -8.97 -7.62
N ILE A 246 -7.23 -8.57 -6.51
CA ILE A 246 -8.02 -7.33 -6.40
C ILE A 246 -7.39 -6.37 -5.42
N SER A 247 -7.69 -5.07 -5.56
CA SER A 247 -7.26 -4.05 -4.62
C SER A 247 -7.74 -4.32 -3.20
N LEU A 248 -6.95 -3.97 -2.20
CA LEU A 248 -7.32 -4.07 -0.78
C LEU A 248 -8.63 -3.32 -0.46
N PHE A 249 -8.96 -2.29 -1.24
CA PHE A 249 -10.18 -1.49 -1.08
C PHE A 249 -11.23 -1.76 -2.17
N ALA A 250 -11.08 -2.81 -2.98
CA ALA A 250 -12.00 -3.11 -4.09
C ALA A 250 -13.46 -3.24 -3.64
N ASP A 251 -13.70 -3.89 -2.50
CA ASP A 251 -15.04 -4.12 -1.95
C ASP A 251 -15.59 -2.94 -1.13
N SER A 252 -14.85 -1.84 -1.02
CA SER A 252 -15.23 -0.69 -0.19
C SER A 252 -15.44 0.59 -0.99
N LEU A 253 -15.64 0.49 -2.31
CA LEU A 253 -15.78 1.65 -3.20
C LEU A 253 -16.94 2.57 -2.79
N ASP A 254 -18.10 2.02 -2.46
CA ASP A 254 -19.28 2.79 -2.04
C ASP A 254 -19.00 3.54 -0.72
N THR A 255 -18.30 2.90 0.21
CA THR A 255 -17.92 3.50 1.49
C THR A 255 -16.92 4.63 1.28
N LEU A 256 -15.92 4.43 0.41
CA LEU A 256 -14.94 5.45 0.04
C LEU A 256 -15.60 6.66 -0.63
N HIS A 257 -16.52 6.42 -1.56
CA HIS A 257 -17.27 7.50 -2.21
C HIS A 257 -18.14 8.28 -1.22
N THR A 258 -18.85 7.57 -0.33
CA THR A 258 -19.66 8.20 0.72
C THR A 258 -18.79 9.01 1.69
N LEU A 259 -17.59 8.52 2.03
CA LEU A 259 -16.64 9.21 2.88
C LEU A 259 -16.14 10.52 2.25
N ASP A 260 -15.83 10.50 0.94
CA ASP A 260 -15.41 11.71 0.22
C ASP A 260 -16.55 12.74 0.14
N ILE A 261 -17.82 12.28 -0.04
CA ILE A 261 -19.00 13.17 0.03
C ILE A 261 -19.15 13.78 1.42
N ALA A 262 -18.98 12.98 2.48
CA ALA A 262 -19.08 13.48 3.86
C ALA A 262 -17.97 14.50 4.17
N PHE A 263 -16.74 14.24 3.72
CA PHE A 263 -15.63 15.16 3.89
C PHE A 263 -15.79 16.45 3.06
N ASP A 264 -16.24 16.35 1.82
CA ASP A 264 -16.58 17.54 1.00
C ASP A 264 -17.69 18.38 1.65
N SER A 265 -18.68 17.70 2.24
CA SER A 265 -19.77 18.39 2.97
C SER A 265 -19.25 19.09 4.22
N TYR A 266 -18.37 18.46 4.99
CA TYR A 266 -17.69 19.06 6.13
C TYR A 266 -16.91 20.32 5.74
N GLN A 267 -16.12 20.28 4.68
CA GLN A 267 -15.39 21.42 4.17
C GLN A 267 -16.32 22.55 3.71
N ARG A 268 -17.46 22.18 3.11
CA ARG A 268 -18.46 23.17 2.65
C ARG A 268 -19.25 23.79 3.79
N GLU A 269 -19.43 23.11 4.92
CA GLU A 269 -20.09 23.65 6.11
C GLU A 269 -19.40 24.96 6.56
N PHE A 270 -18.07 24.96 6.66
CA PHE A 270 -17.30 26.18 6.98
C PHE A 270 -17.42 27.25 5.90
N ARG A 271 -17.48 26.85 4.64
CA ARG A 271 -17.54 27.78 3.51
C ARG A 271 -18.90 28.41 3.36
N LEU A 272 -19.97 27.64 3.58
CA LEU A 272 -21.36 28.10 3.45
C LEU A 272 -21.93 28.66 4.75
N GLY A 273 -21.44 28.20 5.89
CA GLY A 273 -21.80 28.66 7.24
C GLY A 273 -21.12 29.97 7.67
N LYS A 274 -20.46 30.69 6.74
CA LYS A 274 -19.95 32.03 7.04
C LYS A 274 -21.06 32.89 7.53
N ARG A 275 -20.76 33.75 8.53
CA ARG A 275 -21.70 34.73 9.06
C ARG A 275 -22.36 35.53 7.94
N ARG A 276 -23.67 35.57 7.92
CA ARG A 276 -24.48 36.31 6.94
C ARG A 276 -25.30 37.36 7.68
N ILE A 277 -25.05 38.59 7.31
CA ILE A 277 -25.82 39.71 7.82
C ILE A 277 -26.66 40.26 6.66
N ILE A 278 -27.97 40.22 6.80
CA ILE A 278 -28.88 40.86 5.85
C ILE A 278 -29.00 42.30 6.25
N VAL A 279 -28.65 43.17 5.31
CA VAL A 279 -28.72 44.62 5.50
C VAL A 279 -29.71 45.22 4.49
N PRO A 280 -30.44 46.26 4.82
CA PRO A 280 -31.26 47.00 3.89
C PRO A 280 -30.47 47.46 2.66
N ALA A 281 -31.12 47.55 1.50
CA ALA A 281 -30.46 48.02 0.28
C ALA A 281 -29.89 49.45 0.41
N THR A 282 -30.48 50.21 1.30
CA THR A 282 -30.05 51.61 1.66
C THR A 282 -28.73 51.65 2.42
N ALA A 283 -28.36 50.57 3.12
CA ALA A 283 -27.13 50.45 3.88
C ALA A 283 -25.92 49.97 3.03
N VAL A 284 -26.15 49.63 1.77
CA VAL A 284 -25.11 49.14 0.84
C VAL A 284 -24.60 50.30 0.01
N ARG A 285 -23.29 50.58 0.07
CA ARG A 285 -22.66 51.59 -0.80
C ARG A 285 -22.70 51.11 -2.27
N THR A 286 -23.13 52.02 -3.14
CA THR A 286 -23.11 51.80 -4.57
C THR A 286 -21.94 52.56 -5.18
N ILE A 287 -21.08 51.86 -5.87
CA ILE A 287 -19.98 52.47 -6.62
C ILE A 287 -20.23 52.17 -8.10
N VAL A 288 -19.96 53.17 -8.93
CA VAL A 288 -19.92 52.95 -10.39
C VAL A 288 -18.47 52.63 -10.73
N ASP A 289 -18.23 51.48 -11.34
CA ASP A 289 -16.89 51.11 -11.81
C ASP A 289 -16.50 51.95 -13.06
N ASP A 290 -15.23 51.82 -13.47
CA ASP A 290 -14.68 52.56 -14.62
C ASP A 290 -15.39 52.20 -15.95
N GLU A 291 -16.11 51.10 -15.97
CA GLU A 291 -16.89 50.60 -17.14
C GLU A 291 -18.39 51.03 -17.08
N GLY A 292 -18.79 51.79 -16.04
CA GLY A 292 -20.14 52.32 -15.88
C GLY A 292 -21.15 51.36 -15.24
N TYR A 293 -20.73 50.20 -14.73
CA TYR A 293 -21.61 49.28 -14.03
C TYR A 293 -21.78 49.66 -12.56
N LEU A 294 -23.02 49.56 -12.07
CA LEU A 294 -23.34 49.75 -10.65
C LEU A 294 -22.95 48.51 -9.85
N GLN A 295 -21.87 48.61 -9.09
CA GLN A 295 -21.49 47.61 -8.12
C GLN A 295 -21.95 48.03 -6.71
N ARG A 296 -22.65 47.12 -6.03
CA ARG A 296 -23.07 47.25 -4.65
C ARG A 296 -22.22 46.37 -3.77
N TYR A 297 -21.53 46.95 -2.80
CA TYR A 297 -20.76 46.18 -1.86
C TYR A 297 -20.93 46.66 -0.43
N PHE A 298 -20.78 45.70 0.48
CA PHE A 298 -20.67 45.93 1.91
C PHE A 298 -19.24 45.59 2.31
N ASP A 299 -18.54 46.53 2.94
CA ASP A 299 -17.17 46.29 3.38
C ASP A 299 -17.18 45.41 4.65
N ALA A 300 -16.82 44.15 4.49
CA ALA A 300 -16.76 43.20 5.60
C ALA A 300 -15.58 43.47 6.55
N ASN A 301 -14.67 44.40 6.22
CA ASN A 301 -13.51 44.73 7.04
C ASN A 301 -13.75 46.04 7.84
N ASP A 302 -14.89 46.69 7.67
CA ASP A 302 -15.27 47.83 8.51
C ASP A 302 -15.65 47.34 9.91
N GLU A 303 -14.77 47.54 10.87
CA GLU A 303 -14.97 47.17 12.29
C GLU A 303 -15.95 48.09 13.02
N VAL A 304 -16.43 49.15 12.39
CA VAL A 304 -17.27 50.17 13.01
C VAL A 304 -18.66 50.15 12.37
N TYR A 305 -19.69 49.91 13.19
CA TYR A 305 -21.09 50.08 12.79
C TYR A 305 -21.36 51.51 12.44
N GLN A 306 -21.64 51.86 11.19
CA GLN A 306 -22.09 53.17 10.79
C GLN A 306 -23.53 53.38 11.28
N ALA A 307 -23.78 54.50 11.97
CA ALA A 307 -25.13 54.87 12.35
C ALA A 307 -25.97 55.12 11.09
N LEU A 308 -26.99 54.27 10.87
CA LEU A 308 -27.98 54.48 9.83
C LEU A 308 -28.81 55.72 10.17
N GLY A 309 -28.92 56.63 9.20
CA GLY A 309 -29.77 57.82 9.37
C GLY A 309 -31.23 57.45 9.63
N SER A 310 -31.90 58.20 10.45
CA SER A 310 -33.28 58.01 10.92
C SER A 310 -34.32 58.14 9.76
N GLY A 311 -34.49 57.03 9.01
CA GLY A 311 -35.66 56.82 8.16
C GLY A 311 -36.45 55.64 8.74
N ASP A 312 -37.77 55.61 8.54
CA ASP A 312 -38.75 54.70 9.13
C ASP A 312 -38.18 53.31 9.52
N MET A 313 -37.91 53.12 10.81
CA MET A 313 -37.13 51.98 11.35
C MET A 313 -37.88 50.66 11.37
N ASP A 314 -39.11 50.55 10.91
CA ASP A 314 -39.90 49.33 11.05
C ASP A 314 -39.76 48.34 9.86
N SER A 315 -39.20 48.77 8.74
CA SER A 315 -38.97 47.90 7.58
C SER A 315 -37.49 47.52 7.32
N ASP A 316 -36.53 48.23 7.99
CA ASP A 316 -35.14 48.16 7.66
C ASP A 316 -34.28 47.62 8.84
N LYS A 317 -34.59 46.41 9.31
CA LYS A 317 -33.80 45.79 10.40
C LYS A 317 -32.60 45.05 9.81
N ILE A 318 -31.42 45.26 10.39
CA ILE A 318 -30.25 44.40 10.19
C ILE A 318 -30.55 43.06 10.87
N GLN A 319 -30.50 42.00 10.11
CA GLN A 319 -30.75 40.65 10.60
C GLN A 319 -29.48 39.83 10.49
N ASP A 320 -29.01 39.32 11.64
CA ASP A 320 -27.95 38.29 11.66
C ASP A 320 -28.57 36.91 11.36
N CYS A 321 -28.20 36.34 10.22
CA CYS A 321 -28.64 35.03 9.77
C CYS A 321 -27.49 34.00 9.90
N SER A 322 -26.67 34.16 10.92
CA SER A 322 -25.61 33.17 11.22
C SER A 322 -26.23 31.83 11.60
N VAL A 323 -25.75 30.77 11.00
CA VAL A 323 -26.16 29.39 11.29
C VAL A 323 -25.08 28.75 12.14
N GLU A 324 -25.47 28.01 13.15
CA GLU A 324 -24.56 27.21 13.96
C GLU A 324 -23.93 26.11 13.06
N LEU A 325 -22.60 25.94 13.19
CA LEU A 325 -21.88 24.96 12.38
C LEU A 325 -22.01 23.56 13.00
N ARG A 326 -22.43 22.59 12.22
CA ARG A 326 -22.62 21.17 12.62
C ARG A 326 -21.31 20.38 12.60
N VAL A 327 -20.30 20.86 13.27
CA VAL A 327 -18.93 20.30 13.23
C VAL A 327 -18.89 18.92 13.83
N GLU A 328 -19.52 18.72 14.99
CA GLU A 328 -19.48 17.44 15.73
C GLU A 328 -20.24 16.34 15.00
N GLU A 329 -21.37 16.64 14.40
CA GLU A 329 -22.15 15.69 13.61
C GLU A 329 -21.38 15.23 12.36
N HIS A 330 -20.68 16.14 11.70
CA HIS A 330 -19.83 15.78 10.56
C HIS A 330 -18.65 14.90 11.00
N ILE A 331 -17.99 15.21 12.11
CA ILE A 331 -16.89 14.40 12.65
C ILE A 331 -17.39 13.01 13.03
N ALA A 332 -18.54 12.91 13.70
CA ALA A 332 -19.15 11.64 14.08
C ALA A 332 -19.49 10.78 12.86
N ALA A 333 -20.06 11.37 11.81
CA ALA A 333 -20.39 10.68 10.57
C ALA A 333 -19.12 10.18 9.86
N ILE A 334 -18.08 11.02 9.74
CA ILE A 334 -16.80 10.66 9.13
C ILE A 334 -16.14 9.52 9.91
N ASN A 335 -16.07 9.58 11.25
CA ASN A 335 -15.50 8.53 12.08
C ASN A 335 -16.26 7.21 11.95
N SER A 336 -17.60 7.25 11.83
CA SER A 336 -18.39 6.03 11.60
C SER A 336 -18.07 5.39 10.25
N LEU A 337 -17.90 6.18 9.19
CA LEU A 337 -17.50 5.69 7.86
C LEU A 337 -16.06 5.17 7.86
N LEU A 338 -15.13 5.81 8.57
CA LEU A 338 -13.75 5.34 8.72
C LEU A 338 -13.69 3.99 9.44
N ASN A 339 -14.52 3.78 10.46
CA ASN A 339 -14.64 2.49 11.15
C ASN A 339 -15.19 1.39 10.24
N LEU A 340 -16.22 1.70 9.42
CA LEU A 340 -16.75 0.77 8.44
C LEU A 340 -15.69 0.41 7.39
N LEU A 341 -14.98 1.41 6.88
CA LEU A 341 -13.89 1.25 5.91
C LEU A 341 -12.76 0.38 6.48
N ALA A 342 -12.33 0.62 7.72
CA ALA A 342 -11.36 -0.21 8.41
C ALA A 342 -11.80 -1.68 8.46
N MET A 343 -13.08 -1.94 8.83
CA MET A 343 -13.63 -3.30 8.83
C MET A 343 -13.60 -3.96 7.44
N GLN A 344 -13.93 -3.23 6.38
CA GLN A 344 -13.96 -3.76 5.01
C GLN A 344 -12.56 -4.07 4.47
N THR A 345 -11.55 -3.29 4.87
CA THR A 345 -10.17 -3.38 4.37
C THR A 345 -9.22 -4.17 5.29
N GLY A 346 -9.77 -4.95 6.24
CA GLY A 346 -8.98 -5.85 7.09
C GLY A 346 -8.36 -5.19 8.32
N PHE A 347 -8.67 -3.93 8.61
CA PHE A 347 -8.22 -3.24 9.82
C PHE A 347 -9.24 -3.34 10.95
N SER A 348 -8.79 -3.13 12.16
CA SER A 348 -9.64 -3.05 13.34
C SER A 348 -10.37 -1.71 13.37
N ALA A 349 -11.56 -1.67 13.98
CA ALA A 349 -12.28 -0.43 14.23
C ALA A 349 -11.41 0.52 15.08
N GLY A 350 -11.37 1.81 14.72
CA GLY A 350 -10.53 2.80 15.38
C GLY A 350 -9.10 2.91 14.83
N SER A 351 -8.70 2.07 13.86
CA SER A 351 -7.39 2.21 13.18
C SER A 351 -7.28 3.55 12.45
N PHE A 352 -8.39 4.07 11.95
CA PHE A 352 -8.47 5.38 11.31
C PHE A 352 -9.41 6.28 12.09
N ALA A 353 -8.92 7.41 12.60
CA ALA A 353 -9.70 8.37 13.34
C ALA A 353 -9.45 9.78 12.79
N PHE A 354 -10.53 10.53 12.57
CA PHE A 354 -10.46 11.88 12.01
C PHE A 354 -10.06 12.94 13.07
N ASP A 355 -10.43 12.75 14.32
CA ASP A 355 -10.24 13.72 15.41
C ASP A 355 -9.13 13.38 16.40
N GLY A 356 -8.49 12.22 16.26
CA GLY A 356 -7.40 11.77 17.13
C GLY A 356 -7.81 11.56 18.61
N LYS A 357 -9.11 11.65 18.95
CA LYS A 357 -9.59 11.59 20.34
C LYS A 357 -9.68 10.18 20.94
N SER A 358 -9.47 9.13 20.17
CA SER A 358 -9.51 7.76 20.70
C SER A 358 -8.17 7.34 21.29
N MET A 359 -7.73 8.00 22.36
CA MET A 359 -6.69 7.44 23.23
C MET A 359 -7.32 6.32 24.05
N LYS A 360 -7.30 5.12 23.50
CA LYS A 360 -7.76 3.91 24.20
C LYS A 360 -6.64 3.34 25.06
N THR A 361 -7.01 2.57 26.08
CA THR A 361 -6.02 1.86 26.91
C THR A 361 -5.24 0.84 26.05
N ALA A 362 -4.00 0.53 26.42
CA ALA A 362 -3.19 -0.47 25.74
C ALA A 362 -3.92 -1.81 25.54
N THR A 363 -4.81 -2.17 26.50
CA THR A 363 -5.66 -3.37 26.44
C THR A 363 -6.73 -3.31 25.34
N GLU A 364 -7.34 -2.15 25.15
CA GLU A 364 -8.34 -1.94 24.09
C GLU A 364 -7.69 -1.93 22.72
N VAL A 365 -6.49 -1.32 22.60
CA VAL A 365 -5.72 -1.31 21.36
C VAL A 365 -5.34 -2.73 20.93
N VAL A 366 -4.86 -3.58 21.83
CA VAL A 366 -4.52 -4.98 21.52
C VAL A 366 -5.75 -5.80 21.12
N SER A 367 -6.88 -5.63 21.81
CA SER A 367 -8.12 -6.32 21.45
C SER A 367 -8.68 -5.83 20.11
N GLU A 368 -8.59 -4.54 19.84
CA GLU A 368 -9.07 -3.93 18.60
C GLU A 368 -8.14 -4.22 17.41
N ASN A 369 -6.85 -4.28 17.62
CA ASN A 369 -5.88 -4.62 16.58
C ASN A 369 -5.88 -6.12 16.22
N SER A 370 -6.62 -6.95 16.92
CA SER A 370 -6.66 -8.40 16.65
C SER A 370 -7.07 -8.73 15.21
N LYS A 371 -7.95 -7.94 14.58
CA LYS A 371 -8.34 -8.12 13.17
C LYS A 371 -7.23 -7.67 12.23
N THR A 372 -6.62 -6.53 12.47
CA THR A 372 -5.48 -6.03 11.71
C THR A 372 -4.33 -7.06 11.72
N PHE A 373 -4.04 -7.64 12.89
CA PHE A 373 -3.02 -8.66 13.00
C PHE A 373 -3.32 -9.91 12.17
N LYS A 374 -4.55 -10.44 12.25
CA LYS A 374 -4.95 -11.60 11.45
C LYS A 374 -4.89 -11.33 9.95
N SER A 375 -5.29 -10.13 9.53
CA SER A 375 -5.22 -9.69 8.14
C SER A 375 -3.75 -9.57 7.68
N LYS A 376 -2.89 -8.94 8.49
CA LYS A 376 -1.44 -8.85 8.28
C LYS A 376 -0.85 -10.25 8.09
N GLN A 377 -1.04 -11.15 9.05
CA GLN A 377 -0.51 -12.52 9.01
C GLN A 377 -1.00 -13.30 7.77
N SER A 378 -2.25 -13.09 7.37
CA SER A 378 -2.78 -13.70 6.15
C SER A 378 -2.03 -13.25 4.90
N HIS A 379 -1.68 -11.97 4.79
CA HIS A 379 -0.90 -11.44 3.68
C HIS A 379 0.57 -11.87 3.75
N GLU A 380 1.16 -11.93 4.95
CA GLU A 380 2.53 -12.37 5.17
C GLU A 380 2.79 -13.76 4.62
N ASN A 381 1.88 -14.71 4.84
CA ASN A 381 2.04 -16.09 4.35
C ASN A 381 2.23 -16.13 2.82
N ILE A 382 1.48 -15.36 2.06
CA ILE A 382 1.63 -15.32 0.59
C ILE A 382 2.90 -14.57 0.17
N ILE A 383 3.26 -13.53 0.91
CA ILE A 383 4.48 -12.77 0.62
C ILE A 383 5.72 -13.63 0.92
N GLU A 384 5.71 -14.41 1.98
CA GLU A 384 6.76 -15.37 2.32
C GLU A 384 6.96 -16.41 1.20
N GLU A 385 5.86 -17.01 0.72
CA GLU A 385 5.88 -17.92 -0.41
C GLU A 385 6.47 -17.25 -1.66
N GLY A 386 5.98 -16.05 -2.00
CA GLY A 386 6.47 -15.29 -3.15
C GLY A 386 7.93 -14.87 -3.05
N LEU A 387 8.43 -14.50 -1.86
CA LEU A 387 9.84 -14.17 -1.64
C LEU A 387 10.73 -15.41 -1.76
N THR A 388 10.29 -16.54 -1.26
CA THR A 388 10.98 -17.83 -1.44
C THR A 388 11.09 -18.16 -2.93
N GLU A 389 10.00 -18.00 -3.68
CA GLU A 389 9.99 -18.17 -5.12
C GLU A 389 10.91 -17.19 -5.84
N LEU A 390 10.99 -15.92 -5.39
CA LEU A 390 11.86 -14.91 -5.97
C LEU A 390 13.34 -15.28 -5.81
N ILE A 391 13.72 -15.78 -4.65
CA ILE A 391 15.10 -16.25 -4.40
C ILE A 391 15.44 -17.40 -5.36
N GLU A 392 14.51 -18.35 -5.58
CA GLU A 392 14.68 -19.41 -6.57
C GLU A 392 14.84 -18.86 -8.01
N CYS A 393 14.07 -17.85 -8.41
CA CYS A 393 14.23 -17.17 -9.70
C CYS A 393 15.60 -16.48 -9.83
N ILE A 394 16.08 -15.85 -8.76
CA ILE A 394 17.40 -15.22 -8.73
C ILE A 394 18.49 -16.27 -8.89
N VAL A 395 18.42 -17.38 -8.15
CA VAL A 395 19.39 -18.49 -8.24
C VAL A 395 19.41 -19.08 -9.66
N GLN A 396 18.23 -19.33 -10.24
CA GLN A 396 18.09 -19.85 -11.60
C GLN A 396 18.70 -18.92 -12.65
N THR A 397 18.50 -17.60 -12.49
CA THR A 397 19.09 -16.57 -13.38
C THR A 397 20.60 -16.47 -13.19
N ALA A 398 21.07 -16.47 -11.94
CA ALA A 398 22.51 -16.39 -11.63
C ALA A 398 23.27 -17.60 -12.15
N GLU A 399 22.70 -18.81 -12.04
CA GLU A 399 23.28 -20.04 -12.58
C GLU A 399 23.37 -20.00 -14.11
N LEU A 400 22.30 -19.53 -14.79
CA LEU A 400 22.28 -19.40 -16.26
C LEU A 400 23.41 -18.51 -16.78
N TYR A 401 23.66 -17.38 -16.12
CA TYR A 401 24.70 -16.43 -16.54
C TYR A 401 26.05 -16.62 -15.85
N GLY A 402 26.19 -17.68 -15.03
CA GLY A 402 27.46 -18.04 -14.38
C GLY A 402 27.91 -17.02 -13.31
N VAL A 403 26.98 -16.30 -12.68
CA VAL A 403 27.29 -15.36 -11.59
C VAL A 403 27.69 -16.12 -10.33
N PHE A 404 26.92 -17.13 -9.96
CA PHE A 404 27.27 -18.15 -8.97
C PHE A 404 26.56 -19.48 -9.28
N SER A 405 27.04 -20.54 -8.67
CA SER A 405 26.43 -21.88 -8.86
C SER A 405 25.42 -22.17 -7.76
N ARG A 406 24.35 -22.88 -8.11
CA ARG A 406 23.38 -23.39 -7.15
C ARG A 406 24.07 -24.27 -6.10
N PRO A 407 23.78 -24.11 -4.80
CA PRO A 407 24.27 -25.03 -3.77
C PRO A 407 23.88 -26.48 -4.07
N SER A 408 24.77 -27.41 -3.74
CA SER A 408 24.52 -28.85 -3.91
C SER A 408 23.66 -29.44 -2.79
N THR A 409 23.55 -28.76 -1.67
CA THR A 409 22.70 -29.07 -0.52
C THR A 409 21.33 -28.45 -0.66
N GLU A 410 20.31 -29.08 -0.09
CA GLU A 410 18.99 -28.44 0.08
C GLU A 410 19.14 -27.24 1.02
N TRP A 411 18.43 -26.18 0.72
CA TRP A 411 18.40 -24.93 1.47
C TRP A 411 16.98 -24.43 1.65
N ASP A 412 16.74 -23.78 2.78
CA ASP A 412 15.46 -23.23 3.15
C ASP A 412 15.56 -21.70 3.29
N VAL A 413 14.46 -21.02 3.01
CA VAL A 413 14.30 -19.59 3.24
C VAL A 413 13.33 -19.39 4.40
N THR A 414 13.72 -18.55 5.35
CA THR A 414 12.88 -18.14 6.47
C THR A 414 12.77 -16.62 6.47
N ILE A 415 11.55 -16.11 6.56
CA ILE A 415 11.29 -14.68 6.60
C ILE A 415 10.70 -14.34 7.96
N LEU A 416 11.38 -13.47 8.69
CA LEU A 416 10.94 -12.96 9.98
C LEU A 416 10.29 -11.58 9.76
N PHE A 417 8.98 -11.52 9.90
CA PHE A 417 8.21 -10.27 9.86
C PHE A 417 8.16 -9.61 11.23
N ASP A 418 7.97 -8.28 11.26
CA ASP A 418 7.84 -7.52 12.51
C ASP A 418 6.50 -7.79 13.21
N ASP A 419 6.53 -8.52 14.30
CA ASP A 419 5.35 -8.84 15.13
C ASP A 419 5.07 -7.83 16.26
N SER A 420 5.74 -6.67 16.25
CA SER A 420 5.63 -5.67 17.34
C SER A 420 4.21 -5.14 17.59
N ILE A 421 3.28 -5.35 16.65
CA ILE A 421 1.87 -4.94 16.75
C ILE A 421 1.02 -5.95 17.53
N ALA A 422 1.45 -7.22 17.57
CA ALA A 422 0.61 -8.32 18.05
C ALA A 422 0.70 -8.57 19.53
N GLU A 423 1.80 -8.29 20.15
CA GLU A 423 2.02 -8.70 21.51
C GLU A 423 2.40 -7.51 22.39
N ASP A 424 1.48 -7.17 23.30
CA ASP A 424 1.89 -6.62 24.58
C ASP A 424 2.83 -7.67 25.20
N ARG A 425 4.12 -7.53 24.89
CA ARG A 425 5.18 -8.47 25.32
C ARG A 425 5.09 -8.78 26.82
N ASN A 426 4.56 -7.84 27.58
CA ASN A 426 4.29 -8.00 28.99
C ASN A 426 3.14 -9.01 29.27
N LYS A 427 2.09 -9.02 28.42
CA LYS A 427 1.00 -10.00 28.56
C LYS A 427 1.42 -11.40 28.17
N GLU A 428 2.26 -11.54 27.14
CA GLU A 428 2.77 -12.86 26.77
C GLU A 428 3.77 -13.37 27.82
N ILE A 429 4.63 -12.51 28.36
CA ILE A 429 5.48 -12.84 29.52
C ILE A 429 4.62 -13.27 30.71
N ASP A 430 3.59 -12.51 31.05
CA ASP A 430 2.65 -12.84 32.14
C ASP A 430 1.93 -14.17 31.90
N LYS A 431 1.49 -14.42 30.67
CA LYS A 431 0.80 -15.67 30.29
C LYS A 431 1.72 -16.86 30.39
N GLN A 432 2.95 -16.76 29.82
CA GLN A 432 3.96 -17.80 29.87
C GLN A 432 4.38 -18.07 31.33
N THR A 433 4.58 -17.01 32.12
CA THR A 433 4.90 -17.11 33.54
C THR A 433 3.78 -17.83 34.32
N LYS A 434 2.51 -17.48 34.08
CA LYS A 434 1.36 -18.17 34.70
C LYS A 434 1.28 -19.63 34.27
N MET A 435 1.52 -19.96 33.00
CA MET A 435 1.51 -21.34 32.51
C MET A 435 2.64 -22.18 33.12
N VAL A 436 3.83 -21.61 33.25
CA VAL A 436 4.97 -22.28 33.92
C VAL A 436 4.72 -22.44 35.40
N THR A 437 4.19 -21.41 36.07
CA THR A 437 3.86 -21.46 37.51
C THR A 437 2.72 -22.47 37.83
N ALA A 438 1.74 -22.58 36.91
CA ALA A 438 0.67 -23.55 37.02
C ALA A 438 1.08 -24.99 36.62
N GLY A 439 2.35 -25.21 36.21
CA GLY A 439 2.85 -26.52 35.80
C GLY A 439 2.30 -27.01 34.44
N LEU A 440 1.67 -26.14 33.69
CA LEU A 440 1.08 -26.47 32.37
C LEU A 440 2.09 -26.42 31.23
N GLN A 441 3.24 -25.78 31.44
CA GLN A 441 4.29 -25.64 30.44
C GLN A 441 5.69 -25.67 31.09
N SER A 442 6.67 -26.23 30.37
CA SER A 442 8.07 -26.21 30.83
C SER A 442 8.72 -24.83 30.63
N ARG A 443 9.68 -24.46 31.49
CA ARG A 443 10.47 -23.22 31.37
C ARG A 443 11.16 -23.15 30.01
N LYS A 444 11.72 -24.26 29.51
CA LYS A 444 12.33 -24.35 28.19
C LYS A 444 11.39 -23.91 27.10
N ARG A 445 10.16 -24.46 27.04
CA ARG A 445 9.17 -24.07 26.04
C ARG A 445 8.70 -22.62 26.16
N ALA A 446 8.64 -22.09 27.38
CA ALA A 446 8.32 -20.67 27.59
C ALA A 446 9.39 -19.76 27.03
N ILE A 447 10.67 -20.08 27.26
CA ILE A 447 11.84 -19.35 26.75
C ILE A 447 11.90 -19.44 25.22
N MET A 448 11.77 -20.63 24.63
CA MET A 448 11.72 -20.80 23.17
C MET A 448 10.66 -19.87 22.56
N LYS A 449 9.49 -19.82 23.16
CA LYS A 449 8.39 -19.02 22.62
C LYS A 449 8.57 -17.51 22.83
N LEU A 450 9.13 -17.08 23.99
CA LEU A 450 9.33 -15.67 24.31
C LEU A 450 10.49 -15.02 23.55
N HIS A 451 11.49 -15.82 23.19
CA HIS A 451 12.73 -15.34 22.56
C HIS A 451 12.92 -15.87 21.14
N GLY A 452 12.00 -16.71 20.61
CA GLY A 452 12.12 -17.27 19.27
C GLY A 452 13.30 -18.22 19.07
N LEU A 453 13.81 -18.83 20.17
CA LEU A 453 15.02 -19.63 20.17
C LEU A 453 14.76 -21.09 19.79
N THR A 454 15.76 -21.72 19.20
CA THR A 454 15.78 -23.18 18.98
C THR A 454 15.87 -23.93 20.32
N GLU A 455 15.67 -25.25 20.28
CA GLU A 455 15.72 -26.09 21.49
C GLU A 455 17.09 -26.08 22.16
N GLU A 456 18.19 -26.06 21.37
CA GLU A 456 19.57 -26.00 21.85
C GLU A 456 19.86 -24.65 22.50
N GLU A 457 19.59 -23.56 21.83
CA GLU A 457 19.76 -22.19 22.35
C GLU A 457 18.96 -21.91 23.62
N ALA A 458 17.73 -22.46 23.70
CA ALA A 458 16.91 -22.32 24.88
C ALA A 458 17.44 -23.14 26.09
N LEU A 459 18.14 -24.24 25.84
CA LEU A 459 18.80 -25.01 26.89
C LEU A 459 20.05 -24.26 27.40
N ASP A 460 20.87 -23.72 26.51
CA ASP A 460 22.04 -22.91 26.85
C ASP A 460 21.65 -21.70 27.71
N LEU A 461 20.60 -20.96 27.30
CA LEU A 461 20.10 -19.82 28.06
C LEU A 461 19.56 -20.24 29.44
N LEU A 462 18.94 -21.42 29.54
CA LEU A 462 18.46 -21.95 30.84
C LEU A 462 19.64 -22.31 31.77
N GLU A 463 20.73 -22.86 31.24
CA GLU A 463 21.95 -23.18 32.01
C GLU A 463 22.61 -21.87 32.50
N GLU A 464 22.68 -20.83 31.67
CA GLU A 464 23.17 -19.50 32.04
C GLU A 464 22.35 -18.89 33.18
N ILE A 465 21.00 -18.87 33.04
CA ILE A 465 20.11 -18.37 34.10
C ILE A 465 20.24 -19.16 35.40
N MET A 466 20.44 -20.49 35.33
CA MET A 466 20.63 -21.31 36.52
C MET A 466 21.97 -21.00 37.22
N LYS A 467 23.04 -20.76 36.44
CA LYS A 467 24.34 -20.41 36.96
C LYS A 467 24.32 -19.05 37.64
N ASP A 468 23.75 -18.04 37.01
CA ASP A 468 23.58 -16.71 37.60
C ASP A 468 22.78 -16.76 38.93
N LYS A 469 21.78 -17.60 39.00
CA LYS A 469 20.99 -17.77 40.21
C LYS A 469 21.78 -18.41 41.32
N LEU A 470 22.59 -19.41 41.01
CA LEU A 470 23.48 -20.06 42.00
C LEU A 470 24.54 -19.09 42.52
N GLU A 471 25.12 -18.25 41.66
CA GLU A 471 26.08 -17.23 42.04
C GLU A 471 25.43 -16.15 42.93
N MET A 472 24.23 -15.72 42.62
CA MET A 472 23.47 -14.79 43.47
C MET A 472 23.10 -15.39 44.82
N ASP A 473 22.64 -16.64 44.88
CA ASP A 473 22.31 -17.33 46.14
C ASP A 473 23.56 -17.53 47.01
N ALA A 474 24.70 -17.83 46.41
CA ALA A 474 26.00 -17.91 47.12
C ALA A 474 26.43 -16.55 47.71
N PHE A 475 26.29 -15.46 46.94
CA PHE A 475 26.58 -14.11 47.39
C PHE A 475 25.70 -13.68 48.58
N PHE A 476 24.37 -14.00 48.53
CA PHE A 476 23.47 -13.72 49.65
C PHE A 476 23.74 -14.57 50.90
N MET A 477 24.21 -15.82 50.75
CA MET A 477 24.63 -16.64 51.90
C MET A 477 25.94 -16.12 52.53
N GLU A 478 26.87 -15.61 51.74
CA GLU A 478 28.12 -15.06 52.24
C GLU A 478 27.91 -13.72 52.97
N SER A 479 26.95 -12.89 52.51
CA SER A 479 26.62 -11.62 53.13
C SER A 479 25.74 -11.74 54.38
N SER A 480 25.19 -12.92 54.67
CA SER A 480 24.32 -13.18 55.84
C SER A 480 25.06 -13.88 56.99
N GLN A 481 26.38 -14.05 56.94
CA GLN A 481 27.14 -14.50 58.11
C GLN A 481 27.28 -13.35 59.13
N PRO A 482 26.90 -13.54 60.41
CA PRO A 482 27.11 -12.49 61.40
C PRO A 482 28.59 -12.25 61.63
N GLU A 483 29.00 -10.97 61.70
CA GLU A 483 30.35 -10.57 62.09
C GLU A 483 30.71 -11.23 63.43
N PRO A 484 31.93 -11.75 63.57
CA PRO A 484 32.39 -12.32 64.84
C PRO A 484 32.40 -11.19 65.88
N GLU A 485 31.72 -11.42 67.02
CA GLU A 485 31.77 -10.53 68.17
C GLU A 485 33.26 -10.36 68.62
N GLU A 486 33.80 -9.14 68.48
CA GLU A 486 35.07 -8.75 69.09
C GLU A 486 34.88 -8.81 70.62
N GLU A 487 35.50 -9.78 71.25
CA GLU A 487 35.65 -9.81 72.73
C GLU A 487 36.44 -8.59 73.15
N ALA A 488 35.80 -7.64 73.81
CA ALA A 488 36.42 -6.54 74.50
C ALA A 488 37.15 -7.03 75.71
N TRP A 489 38.46 -6.76 75.81
CA TRP A 489 39.29 -6.78 77.01
C TRP A 489 39.34 -5.41 77.65
#